data_c4e2de9952458065ebe63eab15b6a50e
#
_entry.id   c4e2de9952458065ebe63eab15b6a50e
#
_cell.length_a   1.000
_cell.length_b   1.000
_cell.length_c   1.000
_cell.angle_alpha   90.00
_cell.angle_beta   90.00
_cell.angle_gamma   90.00
#
_symmetry.space_group_name_H-M   'P 1'
#
loop_
_entity.id
_entity.type
_entity.pdbx_description
1 polymer ?
#
loop_
_entity_poly.entity_id
_entity_poly.type
_entity_poly.pdbx_seq_one_letter_code
_entity_poly.pdbx_strand_id
1 'polypeptide(L)'
;MNKYRKGFYGILLLTLTMLFGMTAQAKTDDTIKTGIYAGDVELSGMTAQEATAVIEEHIESLKDVEITLLAANDHDVTTTAGDLGVTWKNPELVQEALELGTHGNVIERYKTLMDLQHENYVYPIELDFDLQAINDLLTRCTKYDQEAINVSLKRDGGKFTVVEGQTGYVLDVEKSIDAVYDYLTEEWNHEACSIPLEIVVDEPKGSAEELA
;
A
#
# COMPACT_ATOMS: atom_id res chain seq x y z
N MET A 1 -15.14 -32.37 7.44
CA MET A 1 -14.11 -32.60 6.41
C MET A 1 -13.43 -31.23 6.16
N ASN A 2 -12.35 -30.92 6.82
CA ASN A 2 -11.38 -29.90 6.43
C ASN A 2 -10.29 -29.83 7.51
N LYS A 3 -9.37 -30.83 7.49
CA LYS A 3 -8.28 -30.92 8.49
C LYS A 3 -6.89 -30.67 7.86
N TYR A 4 -6.83 -30.26 6.58
CA TYR A 4 -5.56 -30.19 5.82
C TYR A 4 -5.09 -28.79 5.42
N ARG A 5 -5.81 -27.70 5.82
CA ARG A 5 -5.44 -26.33 5.43
C ARG A 5 -4.52 -25.58 6.40
N LYS A 6 -4.25 -26.11 7.58
CA LYS A 6 -3.37 -25.47 8.58
C LYS A 6 -1.91 -25.97 8.57
N GLY A 7 -1.58 -26.98 7.74
CA GLY A 7 -0.24 -27.56 7.66
C GLY A 7 0.67 -26.97 6.57
N PHE A 8 0.12 -26.17 5.65
CA PHE A 8 0.89 -25.73 4.47
C PHE A 8 1.74 -24.49 4.73
N TYR A 9 1.34 -23.62 5.64
CA TYR A 9 2.11 -22.40 5.99
C TYR A 9 3.30 -22.65 6.93
N GLY A 10 3.27 -23.75 7.68
CA GLY A 10 4.39 -24.13 8.57
C GLY A 10 5.59 -24.75 7.86
N ILE A 11 5.43 -25.27 6.65
CA ILE A 11 6.49 -25.95 5.89
C ILE A 11 7.22 -24.96 4.97
N LEU A 12 6.58 -23.88 4.55
CA LEU A 12 7.22 -22.85 3.72
C LEU A 12 8.25 -22.02 4.50
N LEU A 13 8.04 -21.85 5.81
CA LEU A 13 8.99 -21.13 6.67
C LEU A 13 10.24 -21.94 7.03
N LEU A 14 10.21 -23.26 6.89
CA LEU A 14 11.33 -24.14 7.28
C LEU A 14 12.27 -24.50 6.11
N THR A 15 11.86 -24.26 4.87
CA THR A 15 12.69 -24.57 3.69
C THR A 15 13.58 -23.41 3.24
N LEU A 16 13.34 -22.18 3.71
CA LEU A 16 14.16 -21.01 3.38
C LEU A 16 15.49 -20.95 4.15
N THR A 17 15.64 -21.71 5.23
CA THR A 17 16.85 -21.70 6.06
C THR A 17 17.98 -22.62 5.58
N MET A 18 17.82 -23.36 4.47
CA MET A 18 18.83 -24.36 4.02
C MET A 18 19.59 -24.01 2.73
N LEU A 19 19.39 -22.85 2.12
CA LEU A 19 20.05 -22.50 0.85
C LEU A 19 21.21 -21.49 0.97
N PHE A 20 21.50 -20.97 2.15
CA PHE A 20 22.63 -20.05 2.37
C PHE A 20 23.82 -20.73 3.09
N GLY A 21 24.24 -21.86 2.59
CA GLY A 21 25.45 -22.56 3.05
C GLY A 21 26.66 -22.34 2.14
N MET A 22 26.96 -21.10 1.73
CA MET A 22 28.27 -20.75 1.16
C MET A 22 28.90 -19.64 1.99
N THR A 23 29.69 -20.03 2.97
CA THR A 23 30.56 -19.16 3.74
C THR A 23 31.63 -18.55 2.82
N ALA A 24 31.33 -17.43 2.18
CA ALA A 24 32.39 -16.46 1.84
C ALA A 24 32.82 -15.83 3.15
N GLN A 25 34.08 -15.97 3.54
CA GLN A 25 34.68 -15.20 4.63
C GLN A 25 34.76 -13.74 4.18
N ALA A 26 33.64 -12.99 4.33
CA ALA A 26 33.67 -11.56 4.24
C ALA A 26 34.48 -11.00 5.43
N LYS A 27 35.31 -10.04 5.18
CA LYS A 27 35.99 -9.29 6.25
C LYS A 27 34.91 -8.71 7.17
N THR A 28 35.13 -8.78 8.47
CA THR A 28 34.20 -8.38 9.54
C THR A 28 33.73 -6.91 9.49
N ASP A 29 34.25 -6.11 8.57
CA ASP A 29 33.91 -4.69 8.39
C ASP A 29 32.82 -4.47 7.29
N ASP A 30 32.47 -5.48 6.50
CA ASP A 30 31.59 -5.37 5.35
C ASP A 30 30.17 -5.90 5.62
N THR A 31 29.81 -6.11 6.89
CA THR A 31 28.48 -6.63 7.27
C THR A 31 27.74 -5.70 8.23
N ILE A 32 26.42 -5.68 8.09
CA ILE A 32 25.51 -4.93 8.94
C ILE A 32 25.61 -5.43 10.39
N LYS A 33 25.63 -4.51 11.36
CA LYS A 33 25.75 -4.84 12.78
C LYS A 33 24.49 -5.54 13.29
N THR A 34 24.66 -6.36 14.35
CA THR A 34 23.55 -7.05 15.01
C THR A 34 22.56 -6.04 15.61
N GLY A 35 21.27 -6.32 15.53
CA GLY A 35 20.19 -5.47 16.05
C GLY A 35 19.68 -4.43 15.05
N ILE A 36 20.04 -4.54 13.78
CA ILE A 36 19.56 -3.63 12.71
C ILE A 36 18.51 -4.34 11.86
N TYR A 37 17.40 -3.65 11.62
CA TYR A 37 16.25 -4.10 10.87
C TYR A 37 15.86 -3.09 9.79
N ALA A 38 15.19 -3.56 8.74
CA ALA A 38 14.41 -2.74 7.82
C ALA A 38 12.94 -3.18 7.93
N GLY A 39 12.08 -2.33 8.50
CA GLY A 39 10.75 -2.77 8.91
C GLY A 39 10.82 -4.02 9.80
N ASP A 40 10.17 -5.10 9.38
CA ASP A 40 10.18 -6.39 10.08
C ASP A 40 11.32 -7.32 9.59
N VAL A 41 12.15 -6.88 8.64
CA VAL A 41 13.23 -7.69 8.05
C VAL A 41 14.52 -7.50 8.84
N GLU A 42 15.04 -8.57 9.46
CA GLU A 42 16.32 -8.55 10.15
C GLU A 42 17.49 -8.50 9.15
N LEU A 43 18.37 -7.51 9.29
CA LEU A 43 19.55 -7.32 8.42
C LEU A 43 20.86 -7.71 9.11
N SER A 44 20.82 -8.15 10.37
CA SER A 44 21.99 -8.47 11.20
C SER A 44 22.95 -9.44 10.53
N GLY A 45 24.22 -9.07 10.39
CA GLY A 45 25.29 -9.90 9.83
C GLY A 45 25.30 -10.04 8.31
N MET A 46 24.35 -9.42 7.61
CA MET A 46 24.25 -9.44 6.14
C MET A 46 25.24 -8.47 5.51
N THR A 47 25.73 -8.82 4.35
CA THR A 47 26.38 -7.89 3.43
C THR A 47 25.33 -6.98 2.79
N ALA A 48 25.75 -5.86 2.19
CA ALA A 48 24.84 -4.97 1.47
C ALA A 48 24.03 -5.73 0.38
N GLN A 49 24.67 -6.64 -0.33
CA GLN A 49 24.02 -7.41 -1.39
C GLN A 49 22.96 -8.36 -0.84
N GLU A 50 23.24 -9.06 0.27
CA GLU A 50 22.28 -9.95 0.92
C GLU A 50 21.10 -9.16 1.50
N ALA A 51 21.36 -8.02 2.16
CA ALA A 51 20.32 -7.15 2.71
C ALA A 51 19.41 -6.60 1.60
N THR A 52 19.98 -6.11 0.50
CA THR A 52 19.20 -5.66 -0.67
C THR A 52 18.30 -6.79 -1.19
N ALA A 53 18.85 -7.99 -1.38
CA ALA A 53 18.09 -9.12 -1.92
C ALA A 53 16.92 -9.53 -1.03
N VAL A 54 17.10 -9.54 0.29
CA VAL A 54 16.03 -9.90 1.25
C VAL A 54 14.94 -8.82 1.30
N ILE A 55 15.31 -7.53 1.22
CA ILE A 55 14.33 -6.44 1.16
C ILE A 55 13.57 -6.48 -0.17
N GLU A 56 14.24 -6.71 -1.29
CA GLU A 56 13.59 -6.88 -2.60
C GLU A 56 12.62 -8.07 -2.62
N GLU A 57 13.00 -9.21 -2.01
CA GLU A 57 12.12 -10.37 -1.84
C GLU A 57 10.90 -10.04 -0.97
N HIS A 58 11.08 -9.26 0.10
CA HIS A 58 9.98 -8.79 0.92
C HIS A 58 9.01 -7.92 0.09
N ILE A 59 9.51 -6.94 -0.66
CA ILE A 59 8.69 -6.08 -1.51
C ILE A 59 8.00 -6.87 -2.62
N GLU A 60 8.68 -7.86 -3.22
CA GLU A 60 8.05 -8.76 -4.20
C GLU A 60 6.86 -9.51 -3.60
N SER A 61 6.96 -9.91 -2.33
CA SER A 61 5.85 -10.57 -1.62
C SER A 61 4.65 -9.64 -1.38
N LEU A 62 4.87 -8.32 -1.30
CA LEU A 62 3.80 -7.34 -1.13
C LEU A 62 2.96 -7.18 -2.41
N LYS A 63 3.49 -7.51 -3.58
CA LYS A 63 2.77 -7.35 -4.86
C LYS A 63 1.47 -8.14 -4.93
N ASP A 64 1.38 -9.26 -4.23
CA ASP A 64 0.18 -10.10 -4.19
C ASP A 64 -0.85 -9.66 -3.14
N VAL A 65 -0.53 -8.62 -2.35
CA VAL A 65 -1.43 -8.12 -1.30
C VAL A 65 -2.63 -7.43 -1.94
N GLU A 66 -3.81 -7.84 -1.49
CA GLU A 66 -5.09 -7.38 -2.01
C GLU A 66 -5.48 -6.01 -1.43
N ILE A 67 -5.86 -5.09 -2.30
CA ILE A 67 -6.32 -3.74 -1.97
C ILE A 67 -7.73 -3.57 -2.55
N THR A 68 -8.71 -3.25 -1.71
CA THR A 68 -10.09 -3.02 -2.10
C THR A 68 -10.39 -1.53 -2.09
N LEU A 69 -10.79 -0.97 -3.23
CA LEU A 69 -11.23 0.41 -3.36
C LEU A 69 -12.74 0.46 -3.23
N LEU A 70 -13.25 1.22 -2.27
CA LEU A 70 -14.68 1.38 -2.01
C LEU A 70 -15.21 2.54 -2.87
N ALA A 71 -15.82 2.20 -4.01
CA ALA A 71 -16.35 3.16 -4.98
C ALA A 71 -17.81 3.55 -4.67
N ALA A 72 -18.42 4.40 -5.51
CA ALA A 72 -19.78 4.85 -5.36
C ALA A 72 -20.79 3.69 -5.45
N ASN A 73 -21.93 3.84 -4.77
CA ASN A 73 -23.08 2.93 -4.83
C ASN A 73 -22.77 1.48 -4.40
N ASP A 74 -21.96 1.31 -3.36
CA ASP A 74 -21.53 0.02 -2.80
C ASP A 74 -20.84 -0.89 -3.83
N HIS A 75 -20.13 -0.29 -4.78
CA HIS A 75 -19.30 -1.01 -5.74
C HIS A 75 -17.85 -1.05 -5.26
N ASP A 76 -17.39 -2.24 -4.88
CA ASP A 76 -16.01 -2.47 -4.50
C ASP A 76 -15.18 -2.90 -5.72
N VAL A 77 -13.98 -2.36 -5.84
CA VAL A 77 -13.02 -2.74 -6.87
C VAL A 77 -11.76 -3.27 -6.22
N THR A 78 -11.49 -4.55 -6.42
CA THR A 78 -10.30 -5.20 -5.88
C THR A 78 -9.15 -5.15 -6.89
N THR A 79 -7.98 -4.85 -6.39
CA THR A 79 -6.70 -4.82 -7.11
C THR A 79 -5.60 -5.39 -6.21
N THR A 80 -4.35 -5.39 -6.65
CA THR A 80 -3.21 -5.76 -5.83
C THR A 80 -2.19 -4.62 -5.76
N ALA A 81 -1.32 -4.63 -4.75
CA ALA A 81 -0.24 -3.64 -4.66
C ALA A 81 0.69 -3.71 -5.88
N GLY A 82 0.88 -4.89 -6.47
CA GLY A 82 1.62 -5.10 -7.71
C GLY A 82 0.97 -4.44 -8.91
N ASP A 83 -0.38 -4.52 -9.04
CA ASP A 83 -1.13 -3.84 -10.09
C ASP A 83 -1.06 -2.30 -9.97
N LEU A 84 -0.85 -1.80 -8.76
CA LEU A 84 -0.63 -0.38 -8.47
C LEU A 84 0.85 0.03 -8.57
N GLY A 85 1.72 -0.88 -8.99
CA GLY A 85 3.11 -0.61 -9.30
C GLY A 85 4.00 -0.37 -8.08
N VAL A 86 3.75 -1.08 -6.96
CA VAL A 86 4.57 -0.96 -5.75
C VAL A 86 6.06 -1.14 -6.03
N THR A 87 6.88 -0.22 -5.54
CA THR A 87 8.34 -0.22 -5.67
C THR A 87 9.01 0.23 -4.37
N TRP A 88 10.28 -0.10 -4.21
CA TRP A 88 11.10 0.35 -3.10
C TRP A 88 11.66 1.74 -3.36
N LYS A 89 11.34 2.71 -2.48
CA LYS A 89 11.69 4.12 -2.67
C LYS A 89 13.04 4.52 -2.09
N ASN A 90 13.48 3.89 -0.99
CA ASN A 90 14.67 4.27 -0.23
C ASN A 90 15.76 3.17 -0.17
N PRO A 91 16.32 2.71 -1.30
CA PRO A 91 17.34 1.65 -1.31
C PRO A 91 18.65 2.05 -0.62
N GLU A 92 18.91 3.33 -0.41
CA GLU A 92 20.04 3.88 0.34
C GLU A 92 20.06 3.43 1.80
N LEU A 93 18.92 3.02 2.37
CA LEU A 93 18.86 2.51 3.74
C LEU A 93 19.84 1.35 3.99
N VAL A 94 20.14 0.53 2.97
CA VAL A 94 21.08 -0.60 3.11
C VAL A 94 22.49 -0.09 3.37
N GLN A 95 22.88 0.98 2.67
CA GLN A 95 24.19 1.61 2.87
C GLN A 95 24.26 2.28 4.25
N GLU A 96 23.20 2.95 4.67
CA GLU A 96 23.09 3.56 5.99
C GLU A 96 23.18 2.52 7.10
N ALA A 97 22.48 1.38 6.94
CA ALA A 97 22.52 0.25 7.86
C ALA A 97 23.93 -0.35 7.97
N LEU A 98 24.66 -0.46 6.85
CA LEU A 98 26.03 -0.96 6.81
C LEU A 98 27.00 0.01 7.53
N GLU A 99 26.77 1.30 7.39
CA GLU A 99 27.61 2.35 7.96
C GLU A 99 27.32 2.64 9.44
N LEU A 100 26.19 2.22 9.95
CA LEU A 100 25.81 2.45 11.35
C LEU A 100 26.83 1.79 12.31
N GLY A 101 27.37 2.59 13.22
CA GLY A 101 28.41 2.16 14.17
C GLY A 101 29.82 2.05 13.57
N THR A 102 30.02 2.44 12.30
CA THR A 102 31.35 2.47 11.66
C THR A 102 31.95 3.86 11.60
N HIS A 103 31.14 4.91 11.57
CA HIS A 103 31.55 6.31 11.47
C HIS A 103 31.62 6.99 12.84
N GLY A 104 32.41 8.10 12.91
CA GLY A 104 32.64 8.87 14.12
C GLY A 104 33.87 8.45 14.90
N ASN A 105 34.10 9.08 16.05
CA ASN A 105 35.20 8.74 16.93
C ASN A 105 34.96 7.42 17.68
N VAL A 106 36.01 6.88 18.32
CA VAL A 106 35.93 5.56 19.01
C VAL A 106 34.82 5.51 20.08
N ILE A 107 34.58 6.62 20.77
CA ILE A 107 33.58 6.69 21.84
C ILE A 107 32.17 6.66 21.23
N GLU A 108 31.92 7.39 20.15
CA GLU A 108 30.65 7.41 19.42
C GLU A 108 30.33 6.03 18.86
N ARG A 109 31.29 5.40 18.18
CA ARG A 109 31.09 4.03 17.64
C ARG A 109 30.79 3.03 18.76
N TYR A 110 31.54 3.10 19.88
CA TYR A 110 31.29 2.21 21.02
C TYR A 110 29.91 2.42 21.60
N LYS A 111 29.48 3.69 21.77
CA LYS A 111 28.13 4.00 22.26
C LYS A 111 27.04 3.42 21.34
N THR A 112 27.12 3.67 20.02
CA THR A 112 26.15 3.11 19.05
C THR A 112 26.07 1.59 19.13
N LEU A 113 27.22 0.91 19.19
CA LEU A 113 27.26 -0.56 19.32
C LEU A 113 26.69 -1.06 20.64
N MET A 114 26.85 -0.32 21.73
CA MET A 114 26.24 -0.65 23.02
C MET A 114 24.73 -0.42 23.01
N ASP A 115 24.27 0.67 22.37
CA ASP A 115 22.84 0.98 22.23
C ASP A 115 22.15 -0.14 21.43
N LEU A 116 22.74 -0.63 20.34
CA LEU A 116 22.24 -1.77 19.53
C LEU A 116 22.16 -3.11 20.28
N GLN A 117 22.93 -3.28 21.39
CA GLN A 117 22.80 -4.46 22.25
C GLN A 117 21.58 -4.42 23.18
N HIS A 118 21.03 -3.25 23.40
CA HIS A 118 19.89 -3.03 24.30
C HIS A 118 18.59 -2.75 23.57
N GLU A 119 18.66 -2.17 22.36
CA GLU A 119 17.51 -1.79 21.56
C GLU A 119 17.83 -1.95 20.07
N ASN A 120 16.91 -2.59 19.33
CA ASN A 120 17.05 -2.74 17.89
C ASN A 120 16.86 -1.38 17.19
N TYR A 121 17.64 -1.16 16.14
CA TYR A 121 17.47 -0.02 15.26
C TYR A 121 16.69 -0.45 14.01
N VAL A 122 15.56 0.20 13.77
CA VAL A 122 14.68 -0.14 12.66
C VAL A 122 14.65 0.99 11.64
N TYR A 123 15.13 0.72 10.44
CA TYR A 123 14.96 1.61 9.29
C TYR A 123 13.57 1.40 8.69
N PRO A 124 12.82 2.47 8.39
CA PRO A 124 11.56 2.31 7.66
C PRO A 124 11.83 1.89 6.21
N ILE A 125 11.08 0.91 5.72
CA ILE A 125 11.02 0.64 4.28
C ILE A 125 9.99 1.61 3.70
N GLU A 126 10.46 2.52 2.85
CA GLU A 126 9.57 3.44 2.13
C GLU A 126 9.16 2.82 0.80
N LEU A 127 7.89 2.86 0.53
CA LEU A 127 7.30 2.37 -0.72
C LEU A 127 6.86 3.53 -1.60
N ASP A 128 6.84 3.30 -2.91
CA ASP A 128 6.28 4.20 -3.90
C ASP A 128 5.33 3.42 -4.81
N PHE A 129 4.37 4.12 -5.41
CA PHE A 129 3.34 3.54 -6.28
C PHE A 129 3.23 4.31 -7.59
N ASP A 130 2.80 3.63 -8.65
CA ASP A 130 2.62 4.25 -9.96
C ASP A 130 1.31 5.04 -10.01
N LEU A 131 1.42 6.37 -9.96
CA LEU A 131 0.28 7.28 -10.07
C LEU A 131 -0.52 7.08 -11.36
N GLN A 132 0.11 6.65 -12.45
CA GLN A 132 -0.60 6.37 -13.70
C GLN A 132 -1.44 5.09 -13.57
N ALA A 133 -0.93 4.06 -12.92
CA ALA A 133 -1.67 2.83 -12.66
C ALA A 133 -2.88 3.10 -11.75
N ILE A 134 -2.71 3.92 -10.69
CA ILE A 134 -3.80 4.37 -9.82
C ILE A 134 -4.84 5.14 -10.63
N ASN A 135 -4.44 6.14 -11.42
CA ASN A 135 -5.33 6.92 -12.27
C ASN A 135 -6.12 6.06 -13.27
N ASP A 136 -5.46 5.11 -13.93
CA ASP A 136 -6.09 4.22 -14.90
C ASP A 136 -7.13 3.30 -14.25
N LEU A 137 -6.85 2.85 -13.02
CA LEU A 137 -7.79 2.05 -12.23
C LEU A 137 -9.01 2.89 -11.82
N LEU A 138 -8.79 4.09 -11.24
CA LEU A 138 -9.85 4.98 -10.78
C LEU A 138 -10.71 5.49 -11.95
N THR A 139 -10.10 5.79 -13.09
CA THR A 139 -10.85 6.14 -14.31
C THR A 139 -11.80 5.02 -14.73
N ARG A 140 -11.42 3.75 -14.55
CA ARG A 140 -12.34 2.62 -14.79
C ARG A 140 -13.45 2.50 -13.76
N CYS A 141 -13.26 3.05 -12.57
CA CYS A 141 -14.29 3.07 -11.53
C CYS A 141 -15.42 4.06 -11.84
N THR A 142 -15.21 5.08 -12.68
CA THR A 142 -16.25 6.04 -13.09
C THR A 142 -17.45 5.39 -13.79
N LYS A 143 -17.30 4.15 -14.28
CA LYS A 143 -18.43 3.37 -14.82
C LYS A 143 -19.55 3.12 -13.80
N TYR A 144 -19.27 3.31 -12.52
CA TYR A 144 -20.24 3.17 -11.42
C TYR A 144 -20.87 4.50 -11.01
N ASP A 145 -20.45 5.60 -11.63
CA ASP A 145 -21.02 6.92 -11.38
C ASP A 145 -22.48 6.96 -11.77
N GLN A 146 -23.26 7.63 -10.94
CA GLN A 146 -24.66 7.95 -11.21
C GLN A 146 -24.80 9.47 -11.16
N GLU A 147 -25.05 10.09 -12.31
CA GLU A 147 -25.39 11.50 -12.37
C GLU A 147 -26.77 11.74 -11.79
N ALA A 148 -27.00 12.94 -11.22
CA ALA A 148 -28.30 13.32 -10.70
C ALA A 148 -29.35 13.36 -11.82
N ILE A 149 -30.53 12.85 -11.52
CA ILE A 149 -31.71 13.03 -12.39
C ILE A 149 -32.45 14.29 -11.94
N ASN A 150 -32.52 15.28 -12.82
CA ASN A 150 -33.20 16.51 -12.52
C ASN A 150 -34.72 16.35 -12.44
N VAL A 151 -35.34 17.20 -11.63
CA VAL A 151 -36.84 17.29 -11.58
C VAL A 151 -37.37 17.64 -12.96
N SER A 152 -38.38 16.92 -13.41
CA SER A 152 -38.94 17.08 -14.76
C SER A 152 -40.45 16.91 -14.77
N LEU A 153 -41.10 17.38 -15.86
CA LEU A 153 -42.53 17.17 -16.12
C LEU A 153 -42.73 16.08 -17.16
N LYS A 154 -43.47 15.03 -16.80
CA LYS A 154 -43.89 13.99 -17.72
C LYS A 154 -45.37 14.23 -18.11
N ARG A 155 -45.65 14.21 -19.41
CA ARG A 155 -47.03 14.28 -19.91
C ARG A 155 -47.55 12.85 -20.16
N ASP A 156 -48.66 12.53 -19.50
CA ASP A 156 -49.35 11.27 -19.69
C ASP A 156 -50.84 11.52 -19.83
N GLY A 157 -51.43 11.04 -20.92
CA GLY A 157 -52.87 11.16 -21.19
C GLY A 157 -53.45 12.58 -21.16
N GLY A 158 -52.62 13.62 -21.42
CA GLY A 158 -53.02 15.04 -21.38
C GLY A 158 -52.87 15.72 -20.03
N LYS A 159 -52.43 14.99 -19.01
CA LYS A 159 -52.05 15.54 -17.69
C LYS A 159 -50.54 15.61 -17.57
N PHE A 160 -50.06 16.64 -16.84
CA PHE A 160 -48.63 16.73 -16.45
C PHE A 160 -48.49 16.17 -15.05
N THR A 161 -47.48 15.33 -14.87
CA THR A 161 -47.05 14.82 -13.57
C THR A 161 -45.58 15.26 -13.33
N VAL A 162 -45.30 15.73 -12.14
CA VAL A 162 -43.91 16.03 -11.73
C VAL A 162 -43.21 14.70 -11.48
N VAL A 163 -42.07 14.54 -12.07
CA VAL A 163 -41.13 13.45 -11.76
C VAL A 163 -40.05 14.02 -10.83
N GLU A 164 -39.99 13.48 -9.64
CA GLU A 164 -39.00 13.91 -8.65
C GLU A 164 -37.56 13.63 -9.14
N GLY A 165 -36.64 14.51 -8.76
CA GLY A 165 -35.23 14.33 -9.02
C GLY A 165 -34.63 13.23 -8.16
N GLN A 166 -33.51 12.69 -8.59
CA GLN A 166 -32.72 11.71 -7.83
C GLN A 166 -31.31 12.22 -7.68
N THR A 167 -30.80 12.17 -6.46
CA THR A 167 -29.40 12.49 -6.15
C THR A 167 -28.46 11.49 -6.83
N GLY A 168 -27.40 12.00 -7.41
CA GLY A 168 -26.33 11.22 -8.00
C GLY A 168 -25.11 11.13 -7.06
N TYR A 169 -24.23 10.21 -7.39
CA TYR A 169 -22.95 9.99 -6.71
C TYR A 169 -21.88 9.76 -7.76
N VAL A 170 -20.88 10.64 -7.79
CA VAL A 170 -19.84 10.67 -8.83
C VAL A 170 -18.48 10.62 -8.19
N LEU A 171 -17.59 9.82 -8.72
CA LEU A 171 -16.22 9.70 -8.23
C LEU A 171 -15.41 10.99 -8.53
N ASP A 172 -14.83 11.59 -7.49
CA ASP A 172 -13.79 12.60 -7.65
C ASP A 172 -12.44 11.90 -7.88
N VAL A 173 -12.12 11.67 -9.15
CA VAL A 173 -10.92 10.90 -9.54
C VAL A 173 -9.64 11.56 -9.02
N GLU A 174 -9.52 12.89 -9.13
CA GLU A 174 -8.31 13.61 -8.74
C GLU A 174 -8.05 13.47 -7.23
N LYS A 175 -9.06 13.75 -6.40
CA LYS A 175 -8.91 13.60 -4.95
C LYS A 175 -8.75 12.13 -4.52
N SER A 176 -9.37 11.21 -5.23
CA SER A 176 -9.20 9.79 -4.94
C SER A 176 -7.80 9.28 -5.27
N ILE A 177 -7.13 9.82 -6.31
CA ILE A 177 -5.72 9.51 -6.59
C ILE A 177 -4.87 9.91 -5.39
N ASP A 178 -4.99 11.14 -4.93
CA ASP A 178 -4.22 11.66 -3.79
C ASP A 178 -4.50 10.82 -2.53
N ALA A 179 -5.77 10.57 -2.21
CA ALA A 179 -6.15 9.80 -1.03
C ALA A 179 -5.61 8.36 -1.05
N VAL A 180 -5.68 7.68 -2.21
CA VAL A 180 -5.15 6.31 -2.36
C VAL A 180 -3.62 6.30 -2.26
N TYR A 181 -2.95 7.23 -2.92
CA TYR A 181 -1.50 7.33 -2.90
C TYR A 181 -0.96 7.65 -1.50
N ASP A 182 -1.52 8.66 -0.82
CA ASP A 182 -1.12 9.06 0.52
C ASP A 182 -1.33 7.91 1.52
N TYR A 183 -2.49 7.24 1.48
CA TYR A 183 -2.74 6.08 2.33
C TYR A 183 -1.72 4.96 2.12
N LEU A 184 -1.41 4.62 0.86
CA LEU A 184 -0.49 3.53 0.53
C LEU A 184 0.97 3.85 0.88
N THR A 185 1.36 5.12 0.84
CA THR A 185 2.74 5.53 1.13
C THR A 185 2.97 5.89 2.60
N GLU A 186 1.94 6.32 3.34
CA GLU A 186 2.11 6.86 4.69
C GLU A 186 1.45 6.00 5.79
N GLU A 187 0.33 5.31 5.48
CA GLU A 187 -0.50 4.65 6.50
C GLU A 187 -0.58 3.12 6.34
N TRP A 188 -0.27 2.59 5.15
CA TRP A 188 -0.47 1.17 4.86
C TRP A 188 0.45 0.27 5.68
N ASN A 189 -0.13 -0.70 6.36
CA ASN A 189 0.57 -1.69 7.20
C ASN A 189 1.04 -2.94 6.45
N HIS A 190 1.07 -2.91 5.12
CA HIS A 190 1.46 -4.00 4.23
C HIS A 190 0.54 -5.24 4.26
N GLU A 191 -0.67 -5.10 4.81
CA GLU A 191 -1.69 -6.14 4.81
C GLU A 191 -2.86 -5.76 3.88
N ALA A 192 -3.73 -6.75 3.59
CA ALA A 192 -4.94 -6.50 2.82
C ALA A 192 -5.81 -5.42 3.48
N CYS A 193 -6.22 -4.43 2.70
CA CYS A 193 -6.92 -3.26 3.22
C CYS A 193 -8.07 -2.82 2.30
N SER A 194 -8.89 -1.91 2.82
CA SER A 194 -9.95 -1.25 2.05
C SER A 194 -9.80 0.26 2.17
N ILE A 195 -9.77 0.94 1.02
CA ILE A 195 -9.57 2.38 0.91
C ILE A 195 -10.84 3.01 0.37
N PRO A 196 -11.51 3.91 1.11
CA PRO A 196 -12.67 4.64 0.61
C PRO A 196 -12.22 5.66 -0.44
N LEU A 197 -12.96 5.73 -1.55
CA LEU A 197 -12.74 6.73 -2.58
C LEU A 197 -13.55 8.00 -2.29
N GLU A 198 -13.09 9.12 -2.82
CA GLU A 198 -13.73 10.43 -2.69
C GLU A 198 -14.93 10.53 -3.63
N ILE A 199 -16.14 10.56 -3.06
CA ILE A 199 -17.40 10.60 -3.79
C ILE A 199 -18.04 11.99 -3.65
N VAL A 200 -18.39 12.59 -4.77
CA VAL A 200 -19.14 13.86 -4.82
C VAL A 200 -20.62 13.54 -4.96
N VAL A 201 -21.42 14.17 -4.11
CA VAL A 201 -22.88 14.12 -4.21
C VAL A 201 -23.32 15.11 -5.29
N ASP A 202 -23.97 14.61 -6.35
CA ASP A 202 -24.55 15.41 -7.42
C ASP A 202 -26.04 15.61 -7.12
N GLU A 203 -26.42 16.85 -6.78
CA GLU A 203 -27.77 17.19 -6.38
C GLU A 203 -28.66 17.49 -7.59
N PRO A 204 -29.92 17.00 -7.62
CA PRO A 204 -30.84 17.28 -8.70
C PRO A 204 -31.20 18.76 -8.78
N LYS A 205 -31.25 19.30 -9.99
CA LYS A 205 -31.67 20.69 -10.26
C LYS A 205 -33.18 20.79 -10.39
N GLY A 206 -33.73 21.92 -9.91
CA GLY A 206 -35.18 22.22 -9.91
C GLY A 206 -35.91 21.63 -8.70
N SER A 207 -37.10 22.15 -8.45
CA SER A 207 -37.98 21.65 -7.41
C SER A 207 -39.38 21.35 -7.97
N ALA A 208 -40.13 20.47 -7.32
CA ALA A 208 -41.50 20.19 -7.67
C ALA A 208 -42.37 21.46 -7.56
N GLU A 209 -42.04 22.38 -6.63
CA GLU A 209 -42.74 23.65 -6.40
C GLU A 209 -42.54 24.64 -7.55
N GLU A 210 -41.35 24.65 -8.19
CA GLU A 210 -41.06 25.52 -9.35
C GLU A 210 -41.78 25.04 -10.63
N LEU A 211 -42.19 23.78 -10.69
CA LEU A 211 -42.81 23.17 -11.85
C LEU A 211 -44.34 22.98 -11.69
N ALA A 212 -44.89 23.29 -10.52
CA ALA A 212 -46.33 23.19 -10.21
C ALA A 212 -47.05 24.51 -10.52
#